data_b4a162969253a32b09eb13775e77fbed
#
_entry.id   b4a162969253a32b09eb13775e77fbed
#
_cell.length_a   1.000
_cell.length_b   1.000
_cell.length_c   1.000
_cell.angle_alpha   90.00
_cell.angle_beta   90.00
_cell.angle_gamma   90.00
#
_symmetry.space_group_name_H-M   'P 1'
#
loop_
_entity.id
_entity.type
_entity.pdbx_description
1 polymer ?
#
loop_
_entity_poly.entity_id
_entity_poly.type
_entity_poly.pdbx_seq_one_letter_code
_entity_poly.pdbx_strand_id
1 'polypeptide(L)'
;SSAASDVYKRQVYKKAHDMLMEAIDDGTFITDKDKAYYVYELTMDGRTQTGIVACASIDDYLNNVIKKHENTRADKELDRINHVDTCSAQTGPIFLAYRANAVISAEVAKAKQEKPVYSFTAVDGIRHKVWKISSKESVEAIENAFAGINQIYIADGHHRAASAVKVGLRRREANPGYTGNEEFNYFLSVLFPDEELMIMPYNRVVKDLNGLSEEEFITKIKEKFTVSGSSTQVAPSKKGEFGMYLGKKWYILTAKEEILSSDPVDGLDVAVLQNNVLEPLLGIHDPKTDKRIDFVGGIRGLGELERRCDNDCVLAFSMYATSIGELFAVADAGLLMPPKSTWFEPKLRSGLFIHRF
;
A
#
# COMPACT_ATOMS: atom_id res chain seq x y z
N SER A 1 9.21 9.15 33.45
CA SER A 1 8.19 8.50 32.58
C SER A 1 8.77 7.94 31.29
N SER A 2 9.82 8.56 30.71
CA SER A 2 10.46 8.08 29.48
C SER A 2 11.18 6.74 29.67
N ALA A 3 11.95 6.59 30.75
CA ALA A 3 12.72 5.37 31.02
C ALA A 3 11.84 4.14 31.23
N ALA A 4 10.71 4.27 31.92
CA ALA A 4 9.76 3.17 32.13
C ALA A 4 9.09 2.74 30.81
N SER A 5 8.76 3.70 29.93
CA SER A 5 8.23 3.43 28.60
C SER A 5 9.24 2.69 27.73
N ASP A 6 10.52 3.08 27.81
CA ASP A 6 11.59 2.45 27.03
C ASP A 6 11.89 1.02 27.50
N VAL A 7 11.85 0.79 28.81
CA VAL A 7 12.00 -0.56 29.39
C VAL A 7 10.83 -1.44 28.96
N TYR A 8 9.60 -0.94 28.99
CA TYR A 8 8.42 -1.68 28.55
C TYR A 8 8.51 -2.06 27.07
N LYS A 9 8.91 -1.13 26.21
CA LYS A 9 9.09 -1.40 24.77
C LYS A 9 10.15 -2.45 24.51
N ARG A 10 11.29 -2.40 25.20
CA ARG A 10 12.34 -3.43 25.09
C ARG A 10 11.84 -4.81 25.49
N GLN A 11 11.00 -4.90 26.52
CA GLN A 11 10.40 -6.15 26.96
C GLN A 11 9.43 -6.71 25.90
N VAL A 12 8.67 -5.85 25.24
CA VAL A 12 7.76 -6.24 24.14
C VAL A 12 8.55 -6.83 22.97
N TYR A 13 9.63 -6.19 22.55
CA TYR A 13 10.48 -6.69 21.47
C TYR A 13 11.15 -8.01 21.82
N LYS A 14 11.67 -8.13 23.03
CA LYS A 14 12.25 -9.38 23.52
C LYS A 14 11.22 -10.51 23.56
N LYS A 15 10.01 -10.22 24.01
CA LYS A 15 8.92 -11.20 24.01
C LYS A 15 8.58 -11.67 22.60
N ALA A 16 8.52 -10.75 21.64
CA ALA A 16 8.28 -11.10 20.24
C ALA A 16 9.39 -12.02 19.69
N HIS A 17 10.64 -11.72 19.98
CA HIS A 17 11.77 -12.58 19.62
C HIS A 17 11.65 -13.98 20.25
N ASP A 18 11.38 -14.06 21.55
CA ASP A 18 11.28 -15.32 22.27
C ASP A 18 10.12 -16.18 21.74
N MET A 19 8.98 -15.56 21.44
CA MET A 19 7.83 -16.24 20.83
C MET A 19 8.15 -16.78 19.44
N LEU A 20 8.91 -16.02 18.63
CA LEU A 20 9.34 -16.48 17.31
C LEU A 20 10.27 -17.68 17.43
N MET A 21 11.25 -17.63 18.32
CA MET A 21 12.18 -18.73 18.55
C MET A 21 11.49 -19.97 19.08
N GLU A 22 10.55 -19.81 20.01
CA GLU A 22 9.73 -20.91 20.51
C GLU A 22 8.90 -21.56 19.39
N ALA A 23 8.27 -20.78 18.53
CA ALA A 23 7.50 -21.28 17.40
C ALA A 23 8.36 -22.02 16.37
N ILE A 24 9.63 -21.63 16.21
CA ILE A 24 10.59 -22.35 15.37
C ILE A 24 10.98 -23.67 16.04
N ASP A 25 11.27 -23.66 17.33
CA ASP A 25 11.71 -24.83 18.08
C ASP A 25 10.62 -25.90 18.19
N ASP A 26 9.36 -25.50 18.32
CA ASP A 26 8.22 -26.43 18.41
C ASP A 26 7.67 -26.89 17.05
N GLY A 27 8.25 -26.38 15.96
CA GLY A 27 7.85 -26.75 14.59
C GLY A 27 6.63 -26.04 14.05
N THR A 28 6.07 -25.05 14.76
CA THR A 28 4.99 -24.20 14.23
C THR A 28 5.45 -23.45 12.99
N PHE A 29 6.67 -22.90 13.04
CA PHE A 29 7.37 -22.38 11.88
C PHE A 29 8.50 -23.31 11.46
N ILE A 30 8.61 -23.54 10.17
CA ILE A 30 9.65 -24.39 9.60
C ILE A 30 10.60 -23.54 8.75
N THR A 31 11.87 -23.92 8.72
CA THR A 31 12.85 -23.30 7.84
C THR A 31 13.04 -24.18 6.62
N ASP A 32 12.76 -23.63 5.44
CA ASP A 32 13.02 -24.30 4.18
C ASP A 32 14.52 -24.45 3.95
N LYS A 33 14.94 -25.64 3.53
CA LYS A 33 16.35 -25.96 3.33
C LYS A 33 16.90 -25.41 2.04
N ASP A 34 16.05 -25.35 1.01
CA ASP A 34 16.42 -24.90 -0.32
C ASP A 34 16.00 -23.46 -0.55
N LYS A 35 16.85 -22.73 -1.27
CA LYS A 35 16.46 -21.40 -1.77
C LYS A 35 15.38 -21.56 -2.82
N ALA A 36 14.28 -20.85 -2.63
CA ALA A 36 13.11 -20.95 -3.48
C ALA A 36 12.41 -19.61 -3.59
N TYR A 37 11.65 -19.46 -4.66
CA TYR A 37 10.59 -18.47 -4.73
C TYR A 37 9.27 -19.11 -4.34
N TYR A 38 8.29 -18.29 -3.96
CA TYR A 38 6.93 -18.76 -3.69
C TYR A 38 5.96 -17.95 -4.53
N VAL A 39 4.92 -18.60 -5.00
CA VAL A 39 3.77 -17.93 -5.61
C VAL A 39 2.73 -17.76 -4.52
N TYR A 40 2.27 -16.54 -4.31
CA TYR A 40 1.26 -16.21 -3.32
C TYR A 40 0.03 -15.62 -4.00
N GLU A 41 -1.09 -16.31 -3.87
CA GLU A 41 -2.37 -15.93 -4.44
C GLU A 41 -3.36 -15.56 -3.34
N LEU A 42 -3.96 -14.38 -3.47
CA LEU A 42 -5.02 -13.91 -2.58
C LEU A 42 -6.29 -13.72 -3.40
N THR A 43 -7.41 -14.22 -2.87
CA THR A 43 -8.74 -14.04 -3.49
C THR A 43 -9.66 -13.36 -2.51
N MET A 44 -10.22 -12.22 -2.91
CA MET A 44 -11.18 -11.43 -2.15
C MET A 44 -12.35 -11.08 -3.06
N ASP A 45 -13.56 -11.39 -2.63
CA ASP A 45 -14.79 -11.10 -3.37
C ASP A 45 -14.75 -11.58 -4.84
N GLY A 46 -14.23 -12.79 -5.05
CA GLY A 46 -14.11 -13.42 -6.37
C GLY A 46 -12.98 -12.88 -7.24
N ARG A 47 -12.23 -11.87 -6.79
CA ARG A 47 -11.07 -11.33 -7.50
C ARG A 47 -9.78 -11.92 -6.94
N THR A 48 -8.96 -12.45 -7.83
CA THR A 48 -7.67 -13.06 -7.50
C THR A 48 -6.52 -12.16 -7.92
N GLN A 49 -5.53 -12.00 -7.04
CA GLN A 49 -4.24 -11.40 -7.38
C GLN A 49 -3.09 -12.32 -6.95
N THR A 50 -2.11 -12.44 -7.79
CA THR A 50 -1.00 -13.36 -7.62
C THR A 50 0.33 -12.65 -7.75
N GLY A 51 1.21 -12.88 -6.79
CA GLY A 51 2.56 -12.32 -6.79
C GLY A 51 3.61 -13.36 -6.45
N ILE A 52 4.86 -12.96 -6.54
CA ILE A 52 6.02 -13.77 -6.16
C ILE A 52 6.58 -13.28 -4.83
N VAL A 53 6.75 -14.20 -3.90
CA VAL A 53 7.44 -13.96 -2.63
C VAL A 53 8.93 -14.13 -2.88
N ALA A 54 9.68 -13.09 -2.57
CA ALA A 54 11.13 -13.06 -2.74
C ALA A 54 11.76 -12.06 -1.78
N CYS A 55 13.06 -12.15 -1.60
CA CYS A 55 13.83 -11.16 -0.87
C CYS A 55 14.42 -10.14 -1.85
N ALA A 56 14.06 -8.87 -1.65
CA ALA A 56 14.55 -7.76 -2.45
C ALA A 56 15.81 -7.16 -1.81
N SER A 57 16.71 -6.63 -2.65
CA SER A 57 17.99 -6.06 -2.19
C SER A 57 17.80 -4.68 -1.56
N ILE A 58 18.46 -4.44 -0.42
CA ILE A 58 18.52 -3.09 0.16
C ILE A 58 19.29 -2.12 -0.75
N ASP A 59 20.24 -2.60 -1.54
CA ASP A 59 20.96 -1.76 -2.50
C ASP A 59 20.05 -1.27 -3.62
N ASP A 60 19.11 -2.07 -4.07
CA ASP A 60 18.10 -1.64 -5.04
C ASP A 60 17.19 -0.53 -4.48
N TYR A 61 16.89 -0.58 -3.19
CA TYR A 61 16.20 0.50 -2.51
C TYR A 61 17.05 1.79 -2.44
N LEU A 62 18.32 1.66 -2.07
CA LEU A 62 19.25 2.79 -1.94
C LEU A 62 19.55 3.43 -3.29
N ASN A 63 19.65 2.64 -4.35
CA ASN A 63 19.94 3.08 -5.71
C ASN A 63 18.70 3.46 -6.52
N ASN A 64 17.54 3.52 -5.88
CA ASN A 64 16.27 3.90 -6.49
C ASN A 64 15.83 3.02 -7.67
N VAL A 65 16.22 1.77 -7.67
CA VAL A 65 15.61 0.71 -8.50
C VAL A 65 14.23 0.37 -7.93
N ILE A 66 14.15 0.25 -6.59
CA ILE A 66 12.90 0.16 -5.85
C ILE A 66 12.48 1.58 -5.47
N LYS A 67 11.45 2.07 -6.15
CA LYS A 67 11.02 3.46 -6.09
C LYS A 67 9.95 3.69 -5.04
N LYS A 68 10.05 4.83 -4.39
CA LYS A 68 9.12 5.31 -3.36
C LYS A 68 8.18 6.37 -3.95
N HIS A 69 7.00 6.48 -3.37
CA HIS A 69 6.06 7.56 -3.66
C HIS A 69 5.49 8.22 -2.40
N GLU A 70 6.05 7.90 -1.24
CA GLU A 70 5.62 8.41 0.06
C GLU A 70 6.84 8.61 0.97
N ASN A 71 6.85 9.72 1.72
CA ASN A 71 7.84 9.94 2.77
C ASN A 71 7.49 9.11 4.00
N THR A 72 8.53 8.69 4.72
CA THR A 72 8.39 7.96 5.97
C THR A 72 8.67 8.86 7.18
N ARG A 73 8.10 8.51 8.34
CA ARG A 73 8.27 9.25 9.58
C ARG A 73 9.23 8.50 10.50
N ALA A 74 10.22 9.22 11.03
CA ALA A 74 11.25 8.64 11.90
C ALA A 74 10.68 7.96 13.15
N ASP A 75 9.62 8.52 13.75
CA ASP A 75 8.97 7.96 14.94
C ASP A 75 8.34 6.57 14.65
N LYS A 76 7.69 6.44 13.49
CA LYS A 76 7.11 5.16 13.06
C LYS A 76 8.16 4.16 12.61
N GLU A 77 9.25 4.61 12.03
CA GLU A 77 10.38 3.75 11.65
C GLU A 77 11.08 3.17 12.85
N LEU A 78 11.31 3.97 13.89
CA LEU A 78 12.07 3.54 15.07
C LEU A 78 11.46 2.32 15.76
N ASP A 79 10.17 2.29 15.94
CA ASP A 79 9.48 1.13 16.52
C ASP A 79 9.69 -0.14 15.69
N ARG A 80 9.53 -0.01 14.38
CA ARG A 80 9.74 -1.13 13.44
C ARG A 80 11.20 -1.59 13.37
N ILE A 81 12.14 -0.65 13.37
CA ILE A 81 13.59 -0.94 13.41
C ILE A 81 13.91 -1.78 14.63
N ASN A 82 13.46 -1.36 15.79
CA ASN A 82 13.72 -2.07 17.05
C ASN A 82 13.11 -3.48 17.06
N HIS A 83 11.89 -3.62 16.53
CA HIS A 83 11.24 -4.92 16.43
C HIS A 83 12.01 -5.86 15.48
N VAL A 84 12.32 -5.42 14.27
CA VAL A 84 13.02 -6.22 13.25
C VAL A 84 14.44 -6.57 13.71
N ASP A 85 15.16 -5.60 14.28
CA ASP A 85 16.53 -5.81 14.77
C ASP A 85 16.57 -6.78 15.95
N THR A 86 15.66 -6.66 16.89
CA THR A 86 15.57 -7.57 18.06
C THR A 86 15.19 -8.99 17.64
N CYS A 87 14.23 -9.14 16.73
CA CYS A 87 13.81 -10.46 16.23
C CYS A 87 14.82 -11.08 15.25
N SER A 88 15.71 -10.29 14.66
CA SER A 88 16.55 -10.68 13.52
C SER A 88 15.74 -11.36 12.42
N ALA A 89 14.55 -10.83 12.17
CA ALA A 89 13.59 -11.38 11.22
C ALA A 89 12.60 -10.34 10.75
N GLN A 90 12.12 -10.53 9.51
CA GLN A 90 10.98 -9.83 8.95
C GLN A 90 9.80 -10.80 8.92
N THR A 91 8.72 -10.46 9.59
CA THR A 91 7.54 -11.32 9.74
C THR A 91 6.37 -10.91 8.87
N GLY A 92 6.47 -9.76 8.20
CA GLY A 92 5.47 -9.26 7.27
C GLY A 92 6.12 -8.76 5.99
N PRO A 93 5.65 -9.23 4.83
CA PRO A 93 6.24 -8.85 3.55
C PRO A 93 5.89 -7.41 3.17
N ILE A 94 6.79 -6.79 2.42
CA ILE A 94 6.58 -5.50 1.77
C ILE A 94 5.87 -5.75 0.45
N PHE A 95 4.91 -4.91 0.14
CA PHE A 95 4.10 -4.99 -1.07
C PHE A 95 4.79 -4.21 -2.19
N LEU A 96 5.37 -4.93 -3.16
CA LEU A 96 6.05 -4.36 -4.32
C LEU A 96 5.26 -4.62 -5.60
N ALA A 97 5.47 -3.75 -6.57
CA ALA A 97 4.86 -3.85 -7.90
C ALA A 97 5.93 -3.67 -9.00
N TYR A 98 5.70 -4.30 -10.13
CA TYR A 98 6.54 -4.17 -11.31
C TYR A 98 5.68 -4.26 -12.58
N ARG A 99 6.17 -3.76 -13.71
CA ARG A 99 5.48 -3.94 -14.98
C ARG A 99 5.57 -5.38 -15.42
N ALA A 100 4.44 -5.96 -15.82
CA ALA A 100 4.33 -7.36 -16.19
C ALA A 100 5.47 -7.84 -17.11
N ASN A 101 5.97 -9.02 -16.83
CA ASN A 101 7.05 -9.68 -17.56
C ASN A 101 6.61 -11.08 -17.97
N ALA A 102 6.71 -11.40 -19.25
CA ALA A 102 6.20 -12.64 -19.81
C ALA A 102 6.87 -13.89 -19.22
N VAL A 103 8.16 -13.83 -18.94
CA VAL A 103 8.90 -14.96 -18.34
C VAL A 103 8.42 -15.25 -16.93
N ILE A 104 8.30 -14.21 -16.11
CA ILE A 104 7.81 -14.35 -14.74
C ILE A 104 6.37 -14.86 -14.74
N SER A 105 5.50 -14.29 -15.58
CA SER A 105 4.11 -14.73 -15.70
C SER A 105 3.98 -16.20 -16.10
N ALA A 106 4.82 -16.67 -17.01
CA ALA A 106 4.85 -18.07 -17.42
C ALA A 106 5.28 -19.01 -16.29
N GLU A 107 6.28 -18.63 -15.50
CA GLU A 107 6.74 -19.42 -14.36
C GLU A 107 5.67 -19.45 -13.24
N VAL A 108 4.97 -18.36 -13.01
CA VAL A 108 3.84 -18.31 -12.07
C VAL A 108 2.72 -19.25 -12.53
N ALA A 109 2.33 -19.18 -13.79
CA ALA A 109 1.30 -20.05 -14.37
C ALA A 109 1.67 -21.54 -14.25
N LYS A 110 2.92 -21.87 -14.51
CA LYS A 110 3.45 -23.23 -14.37
C LYS A 110 3.36 -23.73 -12.93
N ALA A 111 3.75 -22.89 -11.96
CA ALA A 111 3.69 -23.26 -10.55
C ALA A 111 2.25 -23.51 -10.08
N LYS A 112 1.31 -22.73 -10.56
CA LYS A 112 -0.13 -22.85 -10.16
C LYS A 112 -0.79 -24.12 -10.68
N GLN A 113 -0.16 -24.87 -11.61
CA GLN A 113 -0.65 -26.18 -12.06
C GLN A 113 -0.35 -27.27 -11.05
N GLU A 114 0.59 -27.06 -10.15
CA GLU A 114 0.95 -28.00 -9.11
C GLU A 114 0.02 -27.87 -7.90
N LYS A 115 0.10 -28.85 -6.99
CA LYS A 115 -0.63 -28.76 -5.72
C LYS A 115 -0.04 -27.66 -4.85
N PRO A 116 -0.86 -26.74 -4.30
CA PRO A 116 -0.36 -25.72 -3.39
C PRO A 116 0.20 -26.33 -2.11
N VAL A 117 1.27 -25.72 -1.56
CA VAL A 117 1.81 -26.10 -0.26
C VAL A 117 0.93 -25.61 0.88
N TYR A 118 0.22 -24.50 0.67
CA TYR A 118 -0.78 -23.97 1.59
C TYR A 118 -2.03 -23.55 0.80
N SER A 119 -3.19 -23.84 1.35
CA SER A 119 -4.48 -23.36 0.83
C SER A 119 -5.45 -23.26 1.99
N PHE A 120 -5.89 -22.05 2.31
CA PHE A 120 -6.83 -21.81 3.41
C PHE A 120 -7.63 -20.54 3.18
N THR A 121 -8.77 -20.45 3.86
CA THR A 121 -9.60 -19.24 3.91
C THR A 121 -9.51 -18.67 5.31
N ALA A 122 -9.10 -17.39 5.43
CA ALA A 122 -9.02 -16.70 6.70
C ALA A 122 -10.41 -16.30 7.22
N VAL A 123 -10.48 -15.86 8.48
CA VAL A 123 -11.74 -15.46 9.14
C VAL A 123 -12.46 -14.33 8.39
N ASP A 124 -11.69 -13.45 7.74
CA ASP A 124 -12.21 -12.34 6.93
C ASP A 124 -12.74 -12.76 5.54
N GLY A 125 -12.74 -14.07 5.24
CA GLY A 125 -13.20 -14.62 3.98
C GLY A 125 -12.19 -14.56 2.84
N ILE A 126 -11.00 -14.04 3.07
CA ILE A 126 -9.94 -13.98 2.06
C ILE A 126 -9.27 -15.34 1.94
N ARG A 127 -9.16 -15.83 0.70
CA ARG A 127 -8.51 -17.09 0.39
C ARG A 127 -7.04 -16.87 0.10
N HIS A 128 -6.19 -17.68 0.71
CA HIS A 128 -4.74 -17.67 0.55
C HIS A 128 -4.26 -19.00 0.00
N LYS A 129 -3.48 -18.95 -1.07
CA LYS A 129 -2.82 -20.13 -1.65
C LYS A 129 -1.35 -19.82 -1.90
N VAL A 130 -0.51 -20.81 -1.64
CA VAL A 130 0.94 -20.70 -1.82
C VAL A 130 1.45 -21.90 -2.57
N TRP A 131 2.30 -21.69 -3.58
CA TRP A 131 3.06 -22.71 -4.28
C TRP A 131 4.54 -22.42 -4.14
N LYS A 132 5.34 -23.46 -4.11
CA LYS A 132 6.81 -23.35 -4.03
C LYS A 132 7.44 -23.54 -5.40
N ILE A 133 8.38 -22.68 -5.77
CA ILE A 133 9.20 -22.78 -6.96
C ILE A 133 10.64 -23.06 -6.51
N SER A 134 11.11 -24.29 -6.67
CA SER A 134 12.43 -24.71 -6.21
C SER A 134 13.28 -25.40 -7.29
N SER A 135 12.73 -25.69 -8.48
CA SER A 135 13.53 -26.24 -9.56
C SER A 135 14.59 -25.24 -10.00
N LYS A 136 15.80 -25.73 -10.22
CA LYS A 136 16.93 -24.88 -10.65
C LYS A 136 16.60 -24.06 -11.89
N GLU A 137 15.95 -24.68 -12.86
CA GLU A 137 15.56 -24.04 -14.12
C GLU A 137 14.60 -22.86 -13.88
N SER A 138 13.54 -23.07 -13.13
CA SER A 138 12.55 -22.02 -12.84
C SER A 138 13.12 -20.90 -11.96
N VAL A 139 13.92 -21.24 -10.95
CA VAL A 139 14.60 -20.27 -10.09
C VAL A 139 15.53 -19.38 -10.91
N GLU A 140 16.35 -19.96 -11.77
CA GLU A 140 17.25 -19.20 -12.65
C GLU A 140 16.49 -18.32 -13.65
N ALA A 141 15.39 -18.82 -14.22
CA ALA A 141 14.55 -18.05 -15.14
C ALA A 141 13.96 -16.80 -14.48
N ILE A 142 13.44 -16.94 -13.26
CA ILE A 142 12.88 -15.84 -12.49
C ILE A 142 13.96 -14.84 -12.08
N GLU A 143 15.08 -15.33 -11.58
CA GLU A 143 16.21 -14.50 -11.16
C GLU A 143 16.74 -13.66 -12.34
N ASN A 144 16.96 -14.28 -13.50
CA ASN A 144 17.41 -13.59 -14.70
C ASN A 144 16.37 -12.57 -15.20
N ALA A 145 15.10 -12.90 -15.14
CA ALA A 145 14.03 -11.96 -15.54
C ALA A 145 14.00 -10.72 -14.65
N PHE A 146 14.09 -10.89 -13.33
CA PHE A 146 14.15 -9.75 -12.40
C PHE A 146 15.44 -8.95 -12.54
N ALA A 147 16.56 -9.59 -12.86
CA ALA A 147 17.82 -8.90 -13.11
C ALA A 147 17.73 -7.89 -14.28
N GLY A 148 16.84 -8.13 -15.23
CA GLY A 148 16.55 -7.21 -16.33
C GLY A 148 15.51 -6.13 -16.02
N ILE A 149 14.89 -6.15 -14.83
CA ILE A 149 13.89 -5.17 -14.43
C ILE A 149 14.57 -4.06 -13.63
N ASN A 150 14.58 -2.86 -14.20
CA ASN A 150 15.28 -1.70 -13.60
C ASN A 150 14.36 -0.82 -12.74
N GLN A 151 13.07 -1.10 -12.71
CA GLN A 151 12.08 -0.28 -12.03
C GLN A 151 11.11 -1.19 -11.29
N ILE A 152 11.19 -1.13 -9.98
CA ILE A 152 10.26 -1.78 -9.04
C ILE A 152 9.69 -0.68 -8.16
N TYR A 153 8.46 -0.86 -7.71
CA TYR A 153 7.72 0.19 -6.98
C TYR A 153 7.23 -0.35 -5.65
N ILE A 154 7.36 0.43 -4.60
CA ILE A 154 6.67 0.13 -3.34
C ILE A 154 5.21 0.51 -3.53
N ALA A 155 4.32 -0.46 -3.47
CA ALA A 155 2.89 -0.23 -3.52
C ALA A 155 2.36 0.15 -2.13
N ASP A 156 2.75 -0.61 -1.11
CA ASP A 156 2.37 -0.38 0.28
C ASP A 156 3.50 -0.84 1.22
N GLY A 157 3.60 -0.22 2.39
CA GLY A 157 4.59 -0.58 3.40
C GLY A 157 5.88 0.24 3.33
N HIS A 158 5.82 1.53 2.99
CA HIS A 158 7.00 2.40 2.92
C HIS A 158 7.79 2.47 4.22
N HIS A 159 7.12 2.55 5.39
CA HIS A 159 7.79 2.55 6.69
C HIS A 159 8.47 1.22 6.98
N ARG A 160 7.85 0.12 6.57
CA ARG A 160 8.40 -1.23 6.73
C ARG A 160 9.64 -1.42 5.86
N ALA A 161 9.61 -0.94 4.61
CA ALA A 161 10.75 -0.98 3.71
C ALA A 161 11.91 -0.14 4.24
N ALA A 162 11.66 1.10 4.62
CA ALA A 162 12.69 1.99 5.17
C ALA A 162 13.32 1.40 6.43
N SER A 163 12.52 0.80 7.31
CA SER A 163 13.02 0.16 8.53
C SER A 163 13.90 -1.05 8.25
N ALA A 164 13.50 -1.90 7.32
CA ALA A 164 14.29 -3.08 6.92
C ALA A 164 15.65 -2.66 6.33
N VAL A 165 15.67 -1.61 5.51
CA VAL A 165 16.91 -1.08 4.94
C VAL A 165 17.83 -0.53 6.04
N LYS A 166 17.29 0.22 6.99
CA LYS A 166 18.08 0.77 8.12
C LYS A 166 18.67 -0.32 8.99
N VAL A 167 17.93 -1.38 9.27
CA VAL A 167 18.47 -2.54 10.00
C VAL A 167 19.59 -3.22 9.21
N GLY A 168 19.42 -3.41 7.91
CA GLY A 168 20.47 -3.96 7.04
C GLY A 168 21.74 -3.13 7.06
N LEU A 169 21.63 -1.80 7.01
CA LEU A 169 22.77 -0.89 7.08
C LEU A 169 23.48 -0.96 8.44
N ARG A 170 22.73 -1.06 9.54
CA ARG A 170 23.32 -1.27 10.88
C ARG A 170 24.10 -2.58 10.95
N ARG A 171 23.58 -3.64 10.35
CA ARG A 171 24.28 -4.94 10.31
C ARG A 171 25.55 -4.88 9.46
N ARG A 172 25.56 -4.10 8.38
CA ARG A 172 26.77 -3.84 7.60
C ARG A 172 27.84 -3.12 8.43
N GLU A 173 27.47 -2.11 9.20
CA GLU A 173 28.37 -1.41 10.10
C GLU A 173 28.96 -2.34 11.17
N ALA A 174 28.15 -3.24 11.72
CA ALA A 174 28.58 -4.21 12.70
C ALA A 174 29.44 -5.34 12.11
N ASN A 175 29.39 -5.52 10.78
CA ASN A 175 30.11 -6.56 10.05
C ASN A 175 30.87 -5.95 8.86
N PRO A 176 31.98 -5.22 9.07
CA PRO A 176 32.67 -4.49 8.01
C PRO A 176 33.18 -5.38 6.88
N GLY A 177 33.35 -6.68 7.13
CA GLY A 177 33.75 -7.66 6.13
C GLY A 177 32.61 -8.30 5.36
N TYR A 178 31.39 -7.74 5.40
CA TYR A 178 30.25 -8.31 4.68
C TYR A 178 30.51 -8.42 3.18
N THR A 179 29.97 -9.47 2.57
CA THR A 179 30.18 -9.77 1.13
C THR A 179 29.07 -9.25 0.24
N GLY A 180 27.91 -8.97 0.79
CA GLY A 180 26.67 -8.65 0.07
C GLY A 180 25.71 -9.84 -0.06
N ASN A 181 26.16 -11.04 0.29
CA ASN A 181 25.34 -12.26 0.23
C ASN A 181 24.64 -12.60 1.54
N GLU A 182 24.96 -11.91 2.62
CA GLU A 182 24.33 -12.11 3.92
C GLU A 182 22.84 -11.72 3.86
N GLU A 183 22.00 -12.44 4.60
CA GLU A 183 20.54 -12.27 4.57
C GLU A 183 20.09 -10.88 5.02
N PHE A 184 20.86 -10.17 5.85
CA PHE A 184 20.53 -8.79 6.27
C PHE A 184 20.61 -7.76 5.12
N ASN A 185 21.18 -8.12 3.96
CA ASN A 185 21.20 -7.29 2.76
C ASN A 185 19.89 -7.34 1.96
N TYR A 186 18.91 -8.11 2.41
CA TYR A 186 17.66 -8.35 1.70
C TYR A 186 16.46 -8.18 2.63
N PHE A 187 15.31 -7.87 2.06
CA PHE A 187 14.07 -7.76 2.82
C PHE A 187 12.93 -8.53 2.14
N LEU A 188 12.07 -9.10 2.98
CA LEU A 188 10.94 -9.92 2.57
C LEU A 188 9.92 -9.08 1.79
N SER A 189 9.53 -9.58 0.62
CA SER A 189 8.62 -8.89 -0.28
C SER A 189 7.66 -9.85 -0.97
N VAL A 190 6.51 -9.33 -1.38
CA VAL A 190 5.69 -9.95 -2.41
C VAL A 190 5.62 -8.98 -3.57
N LEU A 191 6.02 -9.45 -4.76
CA LEU A 191 6.09 -8.65 -5.97
C LEU A 191 4.93 -9.04 -6.91
N PHE A 192 4.09 -8.07 -7.24
CA PHE A 192 2.95 -8.25 -8.13
C PHE A 192 3.19 -7.54 -9.46
N PRO A 193 2.88 -8.17 -10.60
CA PRO A 193 2.82 -7.43 -11.86
C PRO A 193 1.66 -6.41 -11.81
N ASP A 194 1.85 -5.29 -12.48
CA ASP A 194 0.91 -4.17 -12.46
C ASP A 194 -0.53 -4.58 -12.85
N GLU A 195 -0.68 -5.50 -13.78
CA GLU A 195 -1.97 -5.99 -14.25
C GLU A 195 -2.77 -6.79 -13.20
N GLU A 196 -2.10 -7.31 -12.17
CA GLU A 196 -2.75 -8.03 -11.07
C GLU A 196 -3.30 -7.10 -9.99
N LEU A 197 -2.88 -5.85 -9.97
CA LEU A 197 -3.17 -4.94 -8.87
C LEU A 197 -4.42 -4.11 -9.11
N MET A 198 -5.18 -3.91 -8.03
CA MET A 198 -6.31 -3.01 -8.00
C MET A 198 -6.16 -2.05 -6.83
N ILE A 199 -6.20 -0.77 -7.13
CA ILE A 199 -6.28 0.29 -6.13
C ILE A 199 -7.75 0.60 -5.91
N MET A 200 -8.18 0.60 -4.66
CA MET A 200 -9.55 0.98 -4.30
C MET A 200 -9.67 2.49 -4.09
N PRO A 201 -10.88 3.04 -4.26
CA PRO A 201 -11.12 4.45 -3.97
C PRO A 201 -10.77 4.80 -2.52
N TYR A 202 -10.24 5.98 -2.31
CA TYR A 202 -10.01 6.54 -0.99
C TYR A 202 -10.88 7.79 -0.82
N ASN A 203 -12.06 7.59 -0.23
CA ASN A 203 -13.09 8.61 -0.13
C ASN A 203 -12.81 9.60 1.01
N ARG A 204 -13.45 10.75 0.97
CA ARG A 204 -13.29 11.82 1.96
C ARG A 204 -14.62 12.16 2.60
N VAL A 205 -14.58 12.45 3.90
CA VAL A 205 -15.70 13.04 4.64
C VAL A 205 -15.23 14.29 5.37
N VAL A 206 -16.07 15.31 5.43
CA VAL A 206 -15.73 16.61 5.98
C VAL A 206 -16.78 17.04 7.00
N LYS A 207 -16.33 17.61 8.13
CA LYS A 207 -17.18 17.91 9.27
C LYS A 207 -17.99 19.19 9.14
N ASP A 208 -17.51 20.17 8.39
CA ASP A 208 -18.18 21.46 8.20
C ASP A 208 -17.90 22.06 6.82
N LEU A 209 -18.64 23.09 6.46
CA LEU A 209 -18.53 23.80 5.18
C LEU A 209 -17.75 25.12 5.31
N ASN A 210 -16.94 25.29 6.35
CA ASN A 210 -16.11 26.48 6.56
C ASN A 210 -16.96 27.80 6.60
N GLY A 211 -18.12 27.73 7.21
CA GLY A 211 -19.02 28.85 7.32
C GLY A 211 -19.94 29.13 6.13
N LEU A 212 -19.81 28.34 5.07
CA LEU A 212 -20.69 28.42 3.89
C LEU A 212 -22.00 27.67 4.13
N SER A 213 -23.09 28.17 3.56
CA SER A 213 -24.32 27.39 3.43
C SER A 213 -24.14 26.31 2.34
N GLU A 214 -25.00 25.32 2.33
CA GLU A 214 -24.99 24.28 1.28
C GLU A 214 -25.15 24.90 -0.12
N GLU A 215 -26.07 25.90 -0.25
CA GLU A 215 -26.31 26.61 -1.51
C GLU A 215 -25.09 27.40 -1.98
N GLU A 216 -24.46 28.16 -1.04
CA GLU A 216 -23.25 28.91 -1.34
C GLU A 216 -22.09 27.96 -1.76
N PHE A 217 -21.94 26.84 -1.08
CA PHE A 217 -20.93 25.83 -1.39
C PHE A 217 -21.12 25.26 -2.78
N ILE A 218 -22.35 24.86 -3.14
CA ILE A 218 -22.66 24.34 -4.49
C ILE A 218 -22.39 25.39 -5.56
N THR A 219 -22.75 26.65 -5.32
CA THR A 219 -22.49 27.76 -6.25
C THR A 219 -21.01 27.92 -6.52
N LYS A 220 -20.16 27.82 -5.48
CA LYS A 220 -18.71 27.89 -5.62
C LYS A 220 -18.14 26.68 -6.35
N ILE A 221 -18.65 25.49 -6.08
CA ILE A 221 -18.26 24.25 -6.77
C ILE A 221 -18.51 24.38 -8.28
N LYS A 222 -19.64 24.99 -8.70
CA LYS A 222 -19.98 25.16 -10.11
C LYS A 222 -19.01 26.03 -10.90
N GLU A 223 -18.17 26.81 -10.24
CA GLU A 223 -17.12 27.59 -10.92
C GLU A 223 -16.05 26.68 -11.56
N LYS A 224 -15.77 25.53 -10.94
CA LYS A 224 -14.68 24.62 -11.32
C LYS A 224 -15.16 23.26 -11.83
N PHE A 225 -16.41 22.90 -11.53
CA PHE A 225 -17.00 21.61 -11.87
C PHE A 225 -18.37 21.82 -12.53
N THR A 226 -18.76 20.91 -13.42
CA THR A 226 -20.16 20.75 -13.75
C THR A 226 -20.81 19.89 -12.67
N VAL A 227 -22.01 20.28 -12.25
CA VAL A 227 -22.73 19.63 -11.15
C VAL A 227 -24.06 19.10 -11.66
N SER A 228 -24.32 17.82 -11.45
CA SER A 228 -25.55 17.14 -11.82
C SER A 228 -26.09 16.38 -10.62
N GLY A 229 -27.39 16.55 -10.30
CA GLY A 229 -28.03 15.78 -9.25
C GLY A 229 -28.17 14.30 -9.63
N SER A 230 -28.12 13.43 -8.63
CA SER A 230 -28.35 11.99 -8.80
C SER A 230 -29.38 11.50 -7.79
N SER A 231 -30.29 10.65 -8.22
CA SER A 231 -31.28 9.98 -7.36
C SER A 231 -30.69 8.75 -6.64
N THR A 232 -29.49 8.34 -6.99
CA THR A 232 -28.80 7.18 -6.43
C THR A 232 -27.40 7.55 -5.94
N GLN A 233 -26.81 6.68 -5.14
CA GLN A 233 -25.40 6.79 -4.76
C GLN A 233 -24.52 6.91 -6.00
N VAL A 234 -23.46 7.72 -5.91
CA VAL A 234 -22.53 7.96 -7.03
C VAL A 234 -21.20 7.28 -6.77
N ALA A 235 -20.90 6.26 -7.56
CA ALA A 235 -19.56 5.73 -7.73
C ALA A 235 -19.00 6.34 -9.03
N PRO A 236 -17.96 7.18 -8.98
CA PRO A 236 -17.39 7.76 -10.18
C PRO A 236 -17.01 6.69 -11.21
N SER A 237 -17.26 6.95 -12.47
CA SER A 237 -17.02 6.00 -13.57
C SER A 237 -15.70 6.23 -14.30
N LYS A 238 -15.05 7.37 -14.09
CA LYS A 238 -13.83 7.77 -14.77
C LYS A 238 -13.06 8.83 -14.01
N LYS A 239 -11.78 8.97 -14.34
CA LYS A 239 -10.95 10.07 -13.87
C LYS A 239 -11.58 11.43 -14.21
N GLY A 240 -11.51 12.38 -13.30
CA GLY A 240 -12.10 13.71 -13.42
C GLY A 240 -13.56 13.79 -12.97
N GLU A 241 -14.14 12.67 -12.56
CA GLU A 241 -15.49 12.58 -12.02
C GLU A 241 -15.45 12.26 -10.53
N PHE A 242 -16.32 12.94 -9.77
CA PHE A 242 -16.43 12.80 -8.33
C PHE A 242 -17.89 12.64 -7.94
N GLY A 243 -18.16 11.82 -6.93
CA GLY A 243 -19.45 11.87 -6.25
C GLY A 243 -19.38 12.85 -5.10
N MET A 244 -20.45 13.57 -4.85
CA MET A 244 -20.58 14.44 -3.69
C MET A 244 -21.90 14.13 -2.98
N TYR A 245 -21.84 13.92 -1.68
CA TYR A 245 -23.00 13.76 -0.82
C TYR A 245 -23.11 14.94 0.13
N LEU A 246 -24.20 15.71 -0.02
CA LEU A 246 -24.45 16.93 0.73
C LEU A 246 -25.95 17.13 0.90
N GLY A 247 -26.40 17.45 2.12
CA GLY A 247 -27.81 17.69 2.39
C GLY A 247 -28.71 16.49 2.04
N LYS A 248 -28.20 15.27 2.28
CA LYS A 248 -28.90 14.00 1.97
C LYS A 248 -29.16 13.78 0.48
N LYS A 249 -28.36 14.43 -0.37
CA LYS A 249 -28.45 14.30 -1.83
C LYS A 249 -27.10 13.95 -2.43
N TRP A 250 -27.12 13.12 -3.45
CA TRP A 250 -25.96 12.82 -4.27
C TRP A 250 -25.87 13.71 -5.49
N TYR A 251 -24.65 14.09 -5.81
CA TYR A 251 -24.31 14.88 -7.01
C TYR A 251 -23.14 14.24 -7.74
N ILE A 252 -23.16 14.37 -9.05
CA ILE A 252 -22.01 14.04 -9.91
C ILE A 252 -21.28 15.33 -10.21
N LEU A 253 -20.00 15.39 -9.86
CA LEU A 253 -19.11 16.50 -10.18
C LEU A 253 -18.18 16.06 -11.31
N THR A 254 -18.09 16.86 -12.37
CA THR A 254 -17.13 16.65 -13.44
C THR A 254 -16.20 17.85 -13.51
N ALA A 255 -14.90 17.62 -13.35
CA ALA A 255 -13.90 18.69 -13.41
C ALA A 255 -13.90 19.35 -14.79
N LYS A 256 -13.93 20.69 -14.83
CA LYS A 256 -13.78 21.44 -16.07
C LYS A 256 -12.34 21.35 -16.56
N GLU A 257 -12.13 21.48 -17.87
CA GLU A 257 -10.79 21.34 -18.49
C GLU A 257 -9.76 22.29 -17.88
N GLU A 258 -10.16 23.48 -17.50
CA GLU A 258 -9.27 24.52 -16.95
C GLU A 258 -8.59 24.14 -15.63
N ILE A 259 -9.12 23.16 -14.87
CA ILE A 259 -8.54 22.66 -13.63
C ILE A 259 -7.83 21.33 -13.79
N LEU A 260 -7.83 20.76 -14.98
CA LEU A 260 -7.08 19.53 -15.28
C LEU A 260 -5.61 19.85 -15.54
N SER A 261 -4.73 18.92 -15.20
CA SER A 261 -3.29 19.07 -15.38
C SER A 261 -2.69 17.78 -15.94
N SER A 262 -1.66 17.92 -16.77
CA SER A 262 -0.84 16.81 -17.25
C SER A 262 0.31 16.45 -16.29
N ASP A 263 0.52 17.26 -15.24
CA ASP A 263 1.52 16.95 -14.21
C ASP A 263 1.16 15.64 -13.50
N PRO A 264 2.14 14.76 -13.24
CA PRO A 264 1.87 13.47 -12.61
C PRO A 264 1.17 13.54 -11.24
N VAL A 265 1.44 14.59 -10.45
CA VAL A 265 0.82 14.80 -9.14
C VAL A 265 -0.40 15.69 -9.23
N ASP A 266 -0.27 16.88 -9.82
CA ASP A 266 -1.38 17.84 -9.90
C ASP A 266 -2.55 17.33 -10.76
N GLY A 267 -2.29 16.41 -11.67
CA GLY A 267 -3.30 15.77 -12.50
C GLY A 267 -4.09 14.66 -11.81
N LEU A 268 -3.68 14.21 -10.63
CA LEU A 268 -4.41 13.20 -9.86
C LEU A 268 -5.75 13.78 -9.36
N ASP A 269 -6.79 12.97 -9.36
CA ASP A 269 -8.10 13.41 -8.83
C ASP A 269 -8.03 13.90 -7.40
N VAL A 270 -7.22 13.26 -6.57
CA VAL A 270 -7.00 13.70 -5.18
C VAL A 270 -6.38 15.10 -5.10
N ALA A 271 -5.49 15.44 -6.03
CA ALA A 271 -4.90 16.77 -6.11
C ALA A 271 -5.88 17.80 -6.69
N VAL A 272 -6.64 17.43 -7.70
CA VAL A 272 -7.71 18.27 -8.25
C VAL A 272 -8.71 18.65 -7.17
N LEU A 273 -9.18 17.70 -6.38
CA LEU A 273 -10.10 17.95 -5.27
C LEU A 273 -9.44 18.83 -4.19
N GLN A 274 -8.21 18.55 -3.80
CA GLN A 274 -7.48 19.31 -2.80
C GLN A 274 -7.30 20.77 -3.23
N ASN A 275 -6.82 21.00 -4.43
CA ASN A 275 -6.44 22.32 -4.92
C ASN A 275 -7.63 23.19 -5.33
N ASN A 276 -8.78 22.59 -5.62
CA ASN A 276 -9.94 23.32 -6.12
C ASN A 276 -11.13 23.35 -5.15
N VAL A 277 -11.17 22.49 -4.16
CA VAL A 277 -12.28 22.38 -3.20
C VAL A 277 -11.80 22.43 -1.76
N LEU A 278 -11.00 21.46 -1.34
CA LEU A 278 -10.65 21.30 0.08
C LEU A 278 -9.88 22.49 0.62
N GLU A 279 -8.92 23.00 -0.10
CA GLU A 279 -8.13 24.16 0.30
C GLU A 279 -8.89 25.50 0.08
N PRO A 280 -9.29 25.85 -1.16
CA PRO A 280 -9.84 27.18 -1.40
C PRO A 280 -11.23 27.40 -0.81
N LEU A 281 -12.09 26.39 -0.73
CA LEU A 281 -13.45 26.51 -0.23
C LEU A 281 -13.58 26.13 1.25
N LEU A 282 -12.89 25.08 1.67
CA LEU A 282 -13.04 24.53 3.01
C LEU A 282 -11.90 24.88 3.96
N GLY A 283 -10.84 25.54 3.46
CA GLY A 283 -9.69 25.95 4.28
C GLY A 283 -8.87 24.78 4.83
N ILE A 284 -8.94 23.61 4.20
CA ILE A 284 -8.17 22.44 4.59
C ILE A 284 -6.84 22.46 3.82
N HIS A 285 -5.79 22.98 4.45
CA HIS A 285 -4.47 23.14 3.84
C HIS A 285 -3.65 21.86 3.91
N ASP A 286 -3.67 21.18 5.06
CA ASP A 286 -2.98 19.92 5.28
C ASP A 286 -3.97 18.83 5.69
N PRO A 287 -4.38 17.96 4.75
CA PRO A 287 -5.33 16.90 5.05
C PRO A 287 -4.81 15.85 6.03
N LYS A 288 -3.50 15.77 6.26
CA LYS A 288 -2.92 14.84 7.25
C LYS A 288 -3.19 15.26 8.69
N THR A 289 -3.25 16.57 8.94
CA THR A 289 -3.32 17.12 10.30
C THR A 289 -4.64 17.81 10.60
N ASP A 290 -5.41 18.21 9.60
CA ASP A 290 -6.70 18.86 9.79
C ASP A 290 -7.74 17.86 10.30
N LYS A 291 -8.30 18.14 11.47
CA LYS A 291 -9.29 17.26 12.13
C LYS A 291 -10.69 17.35 11.53
N ARG A 292 -10.93 18.31 10.62
CA ARG A 292 -12.23 18.48 9.96
C ARG A 292 -12.43 17.54 8.78
N ILE A 293 -11.39 16.87 8.34
CA ILE A 293 -11.44 15.87 7.27
C ILE A 293 -11.06 14.49 7.79
N ASP A 294 -11.72 13.46 7.28
CA ASP A 294 -11.38 12.07 7.52
C ASP A 294 -11.46 11.29 6.21
N PHE A 295 -10.87 10.12 6.19
CA PHE A 295 -10.70 9.29 5.00
C PHE A 295 -11.38 7.94 5.20
N VAL A 296 -12.12 7.51 4.17
CA VAL A 296 -12.87 6.26 4.19
C VAL A 296 -12.47 5.41 3.00
N GLY A 297 -11.84 4.25 3.26
CA GLY A 297 -11.49 3.32 2.19
C GLY A 297 -12.73 2.82 1.45
N GLY A 298 -12.63 2.72 0.13
CA GLY A 298 -13.74 2.30 -0.73
C GLY A 298 -14.30 0.91 -0.41
N ILE A 299 -13.51 0.08 0.27
CA ILE A 299 -13.95 -1.24 0.75
C ILE A 299 -15.16 -1.14 1.71
N ARG A 300 -15.34 -0.02 2.38
CA ARG A 300 -16.46 0.21 3.30
C ARG A 300 -17.76 0.57 2.59
N GLY A 301 -17.71 0.83 1.29
CA GLY A 301 -18.87 1.16 0.48
C GLY A 301 -19.33 2.62 0.62
N LEU A 302 -20.23 3.02 -0.27
CA LEU A 302 -20.79 4.38 -0.29
C LEU A 302 -21.77 4.65 0.84
N GLY A 303 -22.43 3.62 1.36
CA GLY A 303 -23.32 3.73 2.51
C GLY A 303 -22.60 4.23 3.77
N GLU A 304 -21.31 3.96 3.91
CA GLU A 304 -20.51 4.51 5.01
C GLU A 304 -20.38 6.03 4.92
N LEU A 305 -20.29 6.59 3.71
CA LEU A 305 -20.27 8.04 3.51
C LEU A 305 -21.58 8.69 3.96
N GLU A 306 -22.70 8.08 3.61
CA GLU A 306 -24.02 8.54 4.06
C GLU A 306 -24.14 8.46 5.58
N ARG A 307 -23.73 7.35 6.17
CA ARG A 307 -23.74 7.15 7.61
C ARG A 307 -22.90 8.22 8.35
N ARG A 308 -21.72 8.52 7.85
CA ARG A 308 -20.85 9.55 8.42
C ARG A 308 -21.50 10.94 8.31
N CYS A 309 -22.13 11.26 7.19
CA CYS A 309 -22.82 12.53 7.01
C CYS A 309 -24.11 12.66 7.85
N ASP A 310 -24.71 11.55 8.28
CA ASP A 310 -25.83 11.55 9.21
C ASP A 310 -25.38 11.63 10.68
N ASN A 311 -24.10 11.53 10.96
CA ASN A 311 -23.56 11.43 12.31
C ASN A 311 -22.59 12.57 12.64
N ASP A 312 -21.34 12.51 12.17
CA ASP A 312 -20.28 13.44 12.58
C ASP A 312 -19.76 14.34 11.46
N CYS A 313 -20.23 14.17 10.24
CA CYS A 313 -19.83 14.94 9.07
C CYS A 313 -21.04 15.58 8.38
N VAL A 314 -20.79 16.49 7.43
CA VAL A 314 -21.85 17.15 6.64
C VAL A 314 -21.65 16.95 5.13
N LEU A 315 -20.46 16.54 4.71
CA LEU A 315 -20.06 16.47 3.31
C LEU A 315 -19.22 15.22 3.09
N ALA A 316 -19.44 14.56 1.97
CA ALA A 316 -18.60 13.44 1.55
C ALA A 316 -18.29 13.52 0.05
N PHE A 317 -17.12 13.02 -0.32
CA PHE A 317 -16.71 12.83 -1.71
C PHE A 317 -16.38 11.39 -1.95
N SER A 318 -17.01 10.79 -2.95
CA SER A 318 -16.58 9.51 -3.50
C SER A 318 -15.63 9.74 -4.67
N MET A 319 -14.54 8.97 -4.68
CA MET A 319 -13.44 9.15 -5.63
C MET A 319 -13.42 8.03 -6.66
N TYR A 320 -12.92 8.34 -7.85
CA TYR A 320 -12.44 7.32 -8.77
C TYR A 320 -11.05 6.85 -8.32
N ALA A 321 -10.83 5.54 -8.27
CA ALA A 321 -9.57 5.01 -7.76
C ALA A 321 -8.37 5.49 -8.59
N THR A 322 -7.28 5.87 -7.92
CA THR A 322 -6.00 6.12 -8.57
C THR A 322 -5.56 4.85 -9.29
N SER A 323 -5.07 4.97 -10.52
CA SER A 323 -4.57 3.83 -11.28
C SER A 323 -3.14 3.46 -10.87
N ILE A 324 -2.77 2.19 -11.10
CA ILE A 324 -1.38 1.76 -10.89
C ILE A 324 -0.41 2.50 -11.83
N GLY A 325 -0.84 2.82 -13.02
CA GLY A 325 -0.05 3.63 -13.98
C GLY A 325 0.21 5.05 -13.47
N GLU A 326 -0.76 5.68 -12.81
CA GLU A 326 -0.58 6.99 -12.19
C GLU A 326 0.42 6.92 -11.02
N LEU A 327 0.35 5.88 -10.20
CA LEU A 327 1.31 5.65 -9.13
C LEU A 327 2.73 5.50 -9.69
N PHE A 328 2.90 4.71 -10.73
CA PHE A 328 4.19 4.50 -11.39
C PHE A 328 4.73 5.81 -11.97
N ALA A 329 3.89 6.61 -12.60
CA ALA A 329 4.29 7.90 -13.18
C ALA A 329 4.80 8.88 -12.10
N VAL A 330 4.15 8.94 -10.95
CA VAL A 330 4.60 9.77 -9.82
C VAL A 330 5.95 9.30 -9.31
N ALA A 331 6.12 8.01 -9.09
CA ALA A 331 7.37 7.44 -8.59
C ALA A 331 8.51 7.57 -9.61
N ASP A 332 8.25 7.35 -10.90
CA ASP A 332 9.22 7.52 -11.98
C ASP A 332 9.70 8.97 -12.10
N ALA A 333 8.84 9.93 -11.82
CA ALA A 333 9.20 11.35 -11.80
C ALA A 333 9.96 11.79 -10.55
N GLY A 334 10.17 10.88 -9.59
CA GLY A 334 10.81 11.19 -8.31
C GLY A 334 9.95 12.07 -7.40
N LEU A 335 8.64 12.07 -7.62
CA LEU A 335 7.67 12.87 -6.87
C LEU A 335 6.96 12.01 -5.82
N LEU A 336 6.16 12.67 -4.99
CA LEU A 336 5.41 12.01 -3.93
C LEU A 336 3.90 12.10 -4.20
N MET A 337 3.19 11.03 -3.88
CA MET A 337 1.73 11.02 -3.90
C MET A 337 1.19 11.93 -2.81
N PRO A 338 0.09 12.67 -3.08
CA PRO A 338 -0.65 13.32 -2.02
C PRO A 338 -1.11 12.33 -0.94
N PRO A 339 -1.34 12.78 0.30
CA PRO A 339 -1.81 11.89 1.37
C PRO A 339 -3.11 11.19 0.99
N LYS A 340 -3.22 9.91 1.38
CA LYS A 340 -4.45 9.15 1.22
C LYS A 340 -4.92 9.06 -0.24
N SER A 341 -3.98 8.75 -1.13
CA SER A 341 -4.23 8.60 -2.57
C SER A 341 -4.51 7.16 -2.99
N THR A 342 -3.98 6.18 -2.25
CA THR A 342 -4.05 4.76 -2.63
C THR A 342 -4.51 3.89 -1.47
N TRP A 343 -5.34 2.90 -1.78
CA TRP A 343 -5.79 1.89 -0.84
C TRP A 343 -5.73 0.52 -1.52
N PHE A 344 -4.90 -0.37 -1.02
CA PHE A 344 -4.75 -1.73 -1.55
C PHE A 344 -5.46 -2.74 -0.68
N GLU A 345 -6.27 -3.60 -1.32
CA GLU A 345 -6.89 -4.77 -0.73
C GLU A 345 -6.79 -5.97 -1.70
N PRO A 346 -6.67 -7.20 -1.23
CA PRO A 346 -6.51 -7.57 0.18
C PRO A 346 -5.11 -7.24 0.73
N LYS A 347 -5.03 -7.10 2.06
CA LYS A 347 -3.74 -6.92 2.73
C LYS A 347 -2.96 -8.23 2.76
N LEU A 348 -1.65 -8.14 2.62
CA LEU A 348 -0.77 -9.30 2.71
C LEU A 348 -0.74 -9.83 4.15
N ARG A 349 -0.78 -11.16 4.29
CA ARG A 349 -0.78 -11.79 5.61
C ARG A 349 0.61 -11.79 6.21
N SER A 350 0.74 -11.33 7.45
CA SER A 350 1.95 -11.43 8.24
C SER A 350 2.07 -12.84 8.85
N GLY A 351 3.31 -13.32 9.01
CA GLY A 351 3.57 -14.62 9.63
C GLY A 351 3.42 -15.83 8.71
N LEU A 352 2.90 -15.66 7.49
CA LEU A 352 2.86 -16.74 6.50
C LEU A 352 4.25 -17.02 5.92
N PHE A 353 5.02 -15.96 5.73
CA PHE A 353 6.42 -16.00 5.34
C PHE A 353 7.25 -15.20 6.33
N ILE A 354 8.41 -15.72 6.68
CA ILE A 354 9.35 -15.08 7.61
C ILE A 354 10.74 -15.16 7.01
N HIS A 355 11.40 -14.02 6.91
CA HIS A 355 12.79 -13.92 6.49
C HIS A 355 13.67 -13.63 7.71
N ARG A 356 14.59 -14.55 7.99
CA ARG A 356 15.54 -14.43 9.11
C ARG A 356 16.92 -14.01 8.58
N PHE A 357 17.62 -13.28 9.41
CA PHE A 357 18.97 -12.81 9.08
C PHE A 357 19.88 -12.71 10.29
#